data_272ab326884ef34360ed3b42d66eeb31
#
_entry.id   272ab326884ef34360ed3b42d66eeb31
#
_cell.length_a   1.000
_cell.length_b   1.000
_cell.length_c   1.000
_cell.angle_alpha   90.00
_cell.angle_beta   90.00
_cell.angle_gamma   90.00
#
_symmetry.space_group_name_H-M   'P 1'
#
loop_
_entity.id
_entity.type
_entity.pdbx_description
1 polymer ?
#
loop_
_entity_poly.entity_id
_entity_poly.type
_entity_poly.pdbx_seq_one_letter_code
_entity_poly.pdbx_strand_id
1 'polypeptide(L)'
;MQRRHSILYLVLGAAFLLLSCSEKQVPSSLTTIPLEEFNETLDANEIFRRSDYYNMSDWIVPDEKGDLKIQLGKESTAWSLWMRNDAPFGFSMQGGAEKTVRIGIPPIGESASVDVPFSFEVPWSLSGDAVPEIYKRLFEIGLYQRGEFRYDFGEDLPFISIIPDIRLVLPPCMSPDPEDHNVMPEENGYRFYVQYYGPSHEDVSMVASFEVPDDCQSLPDRAIRMGSNLTISGTLHLEKKRLKEGREWPDHLDFSFSFAHEGSLFQAKGLFNLPSAYTVPDISYQYDLQIRPLLFQEGFSNIQLYDTRIRLDFLNKSPFHVRLRGTVASYKNGAVLHSIPFGDDSTIEALPFDAVRTSWSYDGVCEKTIFLSEYNRFPVSFPGSEFPDYQEHVSLQVDGLSSLFAGDPDDIRFTNLQVERDPDEIIDIKIDDFEEAYFKLSGQITTPLQVGKDFSAQKGLTVYFPRDIFEEDAPLYKVILEGTLSSTLPFFFELKDIVVNPGITCTWDKVLLPPSLANETSSVHFTMQLESEKDLKSLLSEATLLFRLFADESCAGKPINESGCISLKEVVVKY
;
A
#
# COMPACT_ATOMS: atom_id res chain seq x y z
N MET A 1 -16.33 -22.57 23.73
CA MET A 1 -15.38 -23.07 22.70
C MET A 1 -15.17 -24.56 23.01
N GLN A 2 -15.80 -25.40 22.22
CA GLN A 2 -15.65 -26.85 22.36
C GLN A 2 -14.41 -27.26 21.59
N ARG A 3 -13.40 -27.73 22.29
CA ARG A 3 -12.21 -28.36 21.70
C ARG A 3 -12.70 -29.63 20.99
N ARG A 4 -12.65 -29.65 19.67
CA ARG A 4 -12.78 -30.87 18.91
C ARG A 4 -11.38 -31.51 18.84
N HIS A 5 -11.12 -32.44 19.71
CA HIS A 5 -9.98 -33.34 19.56
C HIS A 5 -10.33 -34.30 18.42
N SER A 6 -9.45 -34.45 17.44
CA SER A 6 -9.53 -35.54 16.48
C SER A 6 -9.21 -36.84 17.17
N ILE A 7 -10.21 -37.46 17.74
CA ILE A 7 -10.12 -38.69 18.47
C ILE A 7 -10.61 -39.79 17.51
N LEU A 8 -9.72 -40.68 17.14
CA LEU A 8 -10.09 -41.89 16.42
C LEU A 8 -10.66 -42.86 17.47
N TYR A 9 -11.97 -43.02 17.49
CA TYR A 9 -12.63 -44.01 18.33
C TYR A 9 -12.72 -45.34 17.61
N LEU A 10 -12.00 -46.33 18.10
CA LEU A 10 -12.14 -47.69 17.63
C LEU A 10 -13.22 -48.37 18.49
N VAL A 11 -14.39 -48.52 17.89
CA VAL A 11 -15.49 -49.24 18.55
C VAL A 11 -15.31 -50.73 18.27
N LEU A 12 -14.83 -51.49 19.23
CA LEU A 12 -14.88 -52.93 19.23
C LEU A 12 -16.26 -53.36 19.66
N GLY A 13 -17.17 -53.43 18.69
CA GLY A 13 -18.56 -53.82 18.92
C GLY A 13 -18.68 -55.25 19.46
N ALA A 14 -19.35 -55.35 20.59
CA ALA A 14 -19.58 -56.59 21.25
C ALA A 14 -20.41 -57.59 20.45
N ALA A 15 -19.78 -58.56 19.89
CA ALA A 15 -20.44 -59.81 19.57
C ALA A 15 -19.84 -60.94 20.41
N PHE A 16 -19.99 -60.81 21.73
CA PHE A 16 -19.78 -61.91 22.63
C PHE A 16 -21.11 -62.51 23.04
N LEU A 17 -21.72 -63.26 22.14
CA LEU A 17 -22.67 -64.26 22.56
C LEU A 17 -22.20 -65.64 22.15
N LEU A 18 -22.00 -66.45 23.16
CA LEU A 18 -21.83 -67.89 23.15
C LEU A 18 -20.43 -68.43 22.90
N LEU A 19 -19.73 -68.69 23.98
CA LEU A 19 -19.05 -69.98 24.15
C LEU A 19 -18.71 -70.20 25.60
N SER A 20 -19.60 -70.82 26.30
CA SER A 20 -19.25 -71.57 27.51
C SER A 20 -18.72 -72.92 27.11
N CYS A 21 -17.67 -73.32 27.71
CA CYS A 21 -17.16 -74.69 27.90
C CYS A 21 -16.27 -75.30 26.81
N SER A 22 -15.04 -75.56 27.25
CA SER A 22 -14.22 -76.71 26.97
C SER A 22 -13.54 -76.82 25.62
N GLU A 23 -12.22 -77.04 25.75
CA GLU A 23 -11.27 -77.50 24.75
C GLU A 23 -10.80 -76.49 23.73
N LYS A 24 -9.52 -76.27 23.72
CA LYS A 24 -8.74 -75.56 22.71
C LYS A 24 -9.08 -76.05 21.29
N GLN A 25 -10.17 -75.58 20.74
CA GLN A 25 -10.35 -75.58 19.31
C GLN A 25 -10.02 -74.17 18.80
N VAL A 26 -9.00 -74.06 18.00
CA VAL A 26 -8.74 -72.88 17.19
C VAL A 26 -9.98 -72.67 16.30
N PRO A 27 -10.73 -71.60 16.44
CA PRO A 27 -11.87 -71.35 15.60
C PRO A 27 -11.42 -71.20 14.14
N SER A 28 -11.99 -71.99 13.26
CA SER A 28 -11.70 -71.99 11.82
C SER A 28 -12.26 -70.78 11.06
N SER A 29 -12.94 -69.83 11.74
CA SER A 29 -13.41 -68.58 11.15
C SER A 29 -13.38 -67.48 12.23
N LEU A 30 -12.58 -66.44 12.00
CA LEU A 30 -12.61 -65.21 12.79
C LEU A 30 -13.92 -64.47 12.52
N THR A 31 -14.61 -64.06 13.54
CA THR A 31 -15.80 -63.20 13.43
C THR A 31 -15.32 -61.82 12.95
N THR A 32 -15.91 -61.32 11.85
CA THR A 32 -15.57 -60.05 11.24
C THR A 32 -16.70 -59.05 11.45
N ILE A 33 -16.42 -57.93 12.06
CA ILE A 33 -17.37 -56.84 12.28
C ILE A 33 -16.91 -55.63 11.48
N PRO A 34 -17.69 -55.15 10.49
CA PRO A 34 -17.41 -53.89 9.83
C PRO A 34 -17.74 -52.73 10.81
N LEU A 35 -16.86 -51.78 10.86
CA LEU A 35 -17.05 -50.55 11.61
C LEU A 35 -17.45 -49.45 10.62
N GLU A 36 -18.74 -49.34 10.28
CA GLU A 36 -19.25 -48.43 9.24
C GLU A 36 -19.12 -46.95 9.64
N GLU A 37 -18.98 -46.63 10.89
CA GLU A 37 -18.90 -45.24 11.41
C GLU A 37 -17.47 -44.67 11.47
N PHE A 38 -16.48 -45.43 11.04
CA PHE A 38 -15.07 -45.07 11.14
C PHE A 38 -14.56 -44.42 9.86
N ASN A 39 -14.87 -43.16 9.65
CA ASN A 39 -14.26 -42.29 8.64
C ASN A 39 -13.59 -41.12 9.32
N GLU A 40 -12.43 -41.33 9.93
CA GLU A 40 -11.63 -40.25 10.46
C GLU A 40 -10.65 -39.73 9.42
N THR A 41 -10.62 -38.44 9.28
CA THR A 41 -9.81 -37.75 8.28
C THR A 41 -8.97 -36.71 9.00
N LEU A 42 -7.67 -36.80 8.82
CA LEU A 42 -6.73 -35.77 9.23
C LEU A 42 -6.45 -34.90 8.02
N ASP A 43 -6.96 -33.68 8.01
CA ASP A 43 -6.79 -32.77 6.89
C ASP A 43 -5.46 -31.99 6.95
N ALA A 44 -5.09 -31.35 5.84
CA ALA A 44 -3.87 -30.53 5.76
C ALA A 44 -3.86 -29.37 6.77
N ASN A 45 -5.03 -28.86 7.13
CA ASN A 45 -5.13 -27.80 8.14
C ASN A 45 -4.72 -28.30 9.52
N GLU A 46 -5.15 -29.52 9.89
CA GLU A 46 -4.76 -30.15 11.16
C GLU A 46 -3.29 -30.52 11.17
N ILE A 47 -2.74 -30.89 10.02
CA ILE A 47 -1.31 -31.23 9.92
C ILE A 47 -0.43 -29.97 9.99
N PHE A 48 -0.77 -28.92 9.27
CA PHE A 48 0.11 -27.76 9.06
C PHE A 48 -0.29 -26.49 9.79
N ARG A 49 -1.57 -26.28 10.10
CA ARG A 49 -2.09 -25.04 10.67
C ARG A 49 -2.46 -25.13 12.15
N ARG A 50 -2.78 -26.31 12.66
CA ARG A 50 -3.25 -26.49 14.03
C ARG A 50 -2.55 -27.65 14.71
N SER A 51 -2.06 -27.40 15.90
CA SER A 51 -1.63 -28.43 16.84
C SER A 51 -2.13 -28.07 18.24
N ASP A 52 -1.99 -28.97 19.20
CA ASP A 52 -2.32 -28.68 20.60
C ASP A 52 -1.47 -27.54 21.19
N TYR A 53 -0.37 -27.22 20.56
CA TYR A 53 0.61 -26.25 21.03
C TYR A 53 0.62 -24.92 20.24
N TYR A 54 0.05 -24.87 19.04
CA TYR A 54 0.06 -23.66 18.21
C TYR A 54 -1.14 -23.57 17.25
N ASN A 55 -1.53 -22.36 16.93
CA ASN A 55 -2.50 -22.07 15.88
C ASN A 55 -1.87 -21.12 14.86
N MET A 56 -1.65 -21.59 13.65
CA MET A 56 -1.02 -20.85 12.56
C MET A 56 -2.00 -20.40 11.49
N SER A 57 -3.30 -20.45 11.76
CA SER A 57 -4.31 -20.09 10.75
C SER A 57 -4.19 -18.66 10.25
N ASP A 58 -3.57 -17.77 11.01
CA ASP A 58 -3.36 -16.37 10.62
C ASP A 58 -2.16 -16.17 9.69
N TRP A 59 -1.26 -17.16 9.64
CA TRP A 59 0.00 -17.10 8.91
C TRP A 59 0.05 -18.04 7.72
N ILE A 60 -0.64 -19.19 7.82
CA ILE A 60 -0.79 -20.16 6.76
C ILE A 60 -2.22 -20.07 6.25
N VAL A 61 -2.36 -19.55 5.06
CA VAL A 61 -3.66 -19.29 4.43
C VAL A 61 -3.75 -20.00 3.08
N PRO A 62 -4.93 -20.47 2.67
CA PRO A 62 -5.12 -20.99 1.33
C PRO A 62 -5.12 -19.85 0.31
N ASP A 63 -4.68 -20.15 -0.91
CA ASP A 63 -4.90 -19.29 -2.06
C ASP A 63 -6.28 -19.59 -2.71
N GLU A 64 -6.58 -18.99 -3.86
CA GLU A 64 -7.83 -19.18 -4.59
C GLU A 64 -8.07 -20.62 -5.05
N LYS A 65 -7.02 -21.43 -5.14
CA LYS A 65 -7.08 -22.85 -5.51
C LYS A 65 -7.10 -23.77 -4.29
N GLY A 66 -7.01 -23.19 -3.09
CA GLY A 66 -6.88 -23.93 -1.85
C GLY A 66 -5.44 -24.35 -1.53
N ASP A 67 -4.43 -23.89 -2.29
CA ASP A 67 -3.04 -24.22 -2.01
C ASP A 67 -2.54 -23.40 -0.83
N LEU A 68 -1.96 -24.08 0.16
CA LEU A 68 -1.47 -23.43 1.38
C LEU A 68 -0.21 -22.61 1.11
N LYS A 69 -0.17 -21.41 1.69
CA LYS A 69 0.97 -20.50 1.63
C LYS A 69 1.22 -19.85 3.00
N ILE A 70 2.47 -19.55 3.28
CA ILE A 70 2.81 -18.64 4.37
C ILE A 70 2.61 -17.22 3.87
N GLN A 71 1.95 -16.40 4.67
CA GLN A 71 1.75 -15.00 4.39
C GLN A 71 2.20 -14.19 5.61
N LEU A 72 3.32 -13.48 5.49
CA LEU A 72 3.77 -12.51 6.47
C LEU A 72 3.08 -11.18 6.20
N GLY A 73 2.61 -10.57 7.27
CA GLY A 73 1.61 -9.51 7.34
C GLY A 73 1.84 -8.27 6.47
N LYS A 74 0.98 -7.30 6.66
CA LYS A 74 1.00 -6.01 5.98
C LYS A 74 1.66 -4.97 6.89
N GLU A 75 2.97 -5.10 7.08
CA GLU A 75 3.70 -4.08 7.81
C GLU A 75 3.94 -2.88 6.90
N SER A 76 3.78 -1.69 7.44
CA SER A 76 3.95 -0.46 6.67
C SER A 76 4.74 0.58 7.44
N THR A 77 5.47 1.40 6.71
CA THR A 77 6.12 2.60 7.22
C THR A 77 5.73 3.79 6.37
N ALA A 78 5.58 4.93 7.01
CA ALA A 78 5.32 6.19 6.33
C ALA A 78 6.19 7.30 6.93
N TRP A 79 6.59 8.26 6.11
CA TRP A 79 7.34 9.42 6.56
C TRP A 79 7.00 10.65 5.74
N SER A 80 6.80 11.74 6.46
CA SER A 80 6.48 13.02 5.86
C SER A 80 7.73 13.76 5.44
N LEU A 81 7.69 14.42 4.29
CA LEU A 81 8.73 15.36 3.84
C LEU A 81 8.46 16.75 4.42
N TRP A 82 7.22 17.20 4.38
CA TRP A 82 6.74 18.47 4.95
C TRP A 82 5.21 18.47 5.05
N MET A 83 4.69 19.36 5.88
CA MET A 83 3.27 19.73 5.94
C MET A 83 3.06 21.08 5.24
N ARG A 84 1.83 21.35 4.83
CA ARG A 84 1.46 22.59 4.13
C ARG A 84 1.95 23.86 4.84
N ASN A 85 1.78 23.92 6.15
CA ASN A 85 2.19 25.09 6.95
C ASN A 85 3.70 25.23 7.11
N ASP A 86 4.44 24.16 6.89
CA ASP A 86 5.90 24.10 6.99
C ASP A 86 6.56 23.97 5.62
N ALA A 87 5.77 24.09 4.53
CA ALA A 87 6.27 23.96 3.17
C ALA A 87 7.30 25.08 2.89
N PRO A 88 8.55 24.73 2.62
CA PRO A 88 9.63 25.72 2.50
C PRO A 88 9.63 26.45 1.15
N PHE A 89 8.55 26.32 0.39
CA PHE A 89 8.45 26.82 -0.99
C PHE A 89 7.85 28.20 -1.11
N GLY A 90 7.06 28.63 -0.12
CA GLY A 90 6.32 29.89 -0.20
C GLY A 90 7.22 31.11 -0.08
N PHE A 91 6.97 32.11 -0.88
CA PHE A 91 7.46 33.48 -0.73
C PHE A 91 6.44 34.46 -1.31
N SER A 92 6.50 35.71 -0.85
CA SER A 92 5.56 36.74 -1.30
C SER A 92 6.21 37.70 -2.28
N MET A 93 5.39 38.32 -3.11
CA MET A 93 5.80 39.39 -4.01
C MET A 93 4.83 40.55 -3.92
N GLN A 94 5.35 41.74 -3.99
CA GLN A 94 4.57 42.98 -3.95
C GLN A 94 4.96 43.90 -5.11
N GLY A 95 4.01 44.68 -5.55
CA GLY A 95 4.27 45.59 -6.66
C GLY A 95 3.26 46.70 -6.74
N GLY A 96 3.47 47.54 -7.72
CA GLY A 96 2.52 48.61 -7.96
C GLY A 96 3.00 49.70 -8.91
N ALA A 97 2.14 50.66 -9.06
CA ALA A 97 2.38 51.86 -9.85
C ALA A 97 1.58 53.02 -9.27
N GLU A 98 2.13 54.21 -9.33
CA GLU A 98 1.41 55.43 -8.97
C GLU A 98 1.77 56.56 -9.93
N LYS A 99 0.80 57.41 -10.23
CA LYS A 99 1.05 58.58 -11.08
C LYS A 99 -0.10 59.60 -10.95
N THR A 100 0.27 60.86 -11.07
CA THR A 100 -0.69 61.94 -11.32
C THR A 100 -0.51 62.47 -12.74
N VAL A 101 -1.55 62.57 -13.49
CA VAL A 101 -1.56 63.09 -14.86
C VAL A 101 -2.62 64.16 -15.03
N ARG A 102 -2.39 65.05 -15.95
CA ARG A 102 -3.31 66.13 -16.30
C ARG A 102 -4.07 65.78 -17.58
N ILE A 103 -5.38 65.63 -17.47
CA ILE A 103 -6.30 65.35 -18.60
C ILE A 103 -6.83 66.66 -19.13
N GLY A 104 -6.46 67.04 -20.35
CA GLY A 104 -6.97 68.23 -21.00
C GLY A 104 -8.45 68.10 -21.36
N ILE A 105 -9.23 69.10 -21.07
CA ILE A 105 -10.68 69.13 -21.31
C ILE A 105 -10.97 70.14 -22.43
N PRO A 106 -11.61 69.70 -23.50
CA PRO A 106 -11.99 70.63 -24.56
C PRO A 106 -13.12 71.59 -24.10
N PRO A 107 -13.18 72.79 -24.73
CA PRO A 107 -14.27 73.74 -24.42
C PRO A 107 -15.63 73.13 -24.82
N ILE A 108 -16.64 73.22 -23.96
CA ILE A 108 -17.95 72.59 -24.15
C ILE A 108 -18.81 73.30 -25.18
N GLY A 109 -18.57 74.57 -25.46
CA GLY A 109 -19.39 75.36 -26.38
C GLY A 109 -20.89 75.36 -25.99
N GLU A 110 -21.79 75.14 -26.98
CA GLU A 110 -23.21 75.00 -26.78
C GLU A 110 -23.69 73.62 -26.38
N SER A 111 -22.79 72.62 -26.36
CA SER A 111 -23.08 71.23 -26.00
C SER A 111 -23.51 71.09 -24.54
N ALA A 112 -24.36 70.14 -24.23
CA ALA A 112 -24.76 69.83 -22.87
C ALA A 112 -23.72 68.89 -22.14
N SER A 113 -22.95 68.15 -22.90
CA SER A 113 -21.96 67.22 -22.41
C SER A 113 -20.80 67.05 -23.39
N VAL A 114 -19.69 66.55 -22.90
CA VAL A 114 -18.52 66.18 -23.71
C VAL A 114 -17.87 64.90 -23.16
N ASP A 115 -17.43 64.07 -24.10
CA ASP A 115 -16.65 62.86 -23.77
C ASP A 115 -15.17 63.16 -24.00
N VAL A 116 -14.37 62.94 -22.96
CA VAL A 116 -12.93 63.21 -22.96
C VAL A 116 -12.18 61.90 -22.85
N PRO A 117 -11.66 61.39 -23.97
CA PRO A 117 -10.82 60.20 -23.96
C PRO A 117 -9.46 60.49 -23.37
N PHE A 118 -8.91 59.52 -22.67
CA PHE A 118 -7.54 59.56 -22.15
C PHE A 118 -6.87 58.20 -22.22
N SER A 119 -5.55 58.17 -22.34
CA SER A 119 -4.75 56.96 -22.28
C SER A 119 -3.30 57.33 -21.93
N PHE A 120 -2.72 56.60 -20.99
CA PHE A 120 -1.32 56.76 -20.61
C PHE A 120 -0.75 55.47 -20.09
N GLU A 121 0.52 55.29 -20.35
CA GLU A 121 1.33 54.21 -19.80
C GLU A 121 2.00 54.63 -18.50
N VAL A 122 2.13 53.69 -17.61
CA VAL A 122 2.73 53.91 -16.30
C VAL A 122 3.71 52.81 -16.00
N PRO A 123 4.96 53.15 -15.60
CA PRO A 123 5.88 52.15 -15.13
C PRO A 123 5.32 51.37 -13.94
N TRP A 124 5.37 50.09 -14.05
CA TRP A 124 4.96 49.15 -13.04
C TRP A 124 6.19 48.31 -12.61
N SER A 125 6.30 48.00 -11.35
CA SER A 125 7.35 47.14 -10.81
C SER A 125 6.77 46.10 -9.89
N LEU A 126 7.39 44.92 -9.92
CA LEU A 126 7.13 43.80 -9.02
C LEU A 126 8.44 43.39 -8.36
N SER A 127 8.44 43.25 -7.03
CA SER A 127 9.59 42.76 -6.29
C SER A 127 9.15 41.75 -5.24
N GLY A 128 9.94 40.69 -5.07
CA GLY A 128 9.67 39.64 -4.09
C GLY A 128 10.66 39.67 -2.93
N ASP A 129 10.32 38.90 -1.91
CA ASP A 129 11.26 38.48 -0.90
C ASP A 129 12.40 37.67 -1.53
N ALA A 130 13.44 37.39 -0.76
CA ALA A 130 14.49 36.50 -1.21
C ALA A 130 13.91 35.11 -1.55
N VAL A 131 14.23 34.62 -2.74
CA VAL A 131 13.83 33.27 -3.14
C VAL A 131 14.42 32.27 -2.14
N PRO A 132 13.58 31.40 -1.51
CA PRO A 132 14.05 30.45 -0.53
C PRO A 132 15.20 29.55 -1.04
N GLU A 133 16.10 29.17 -0.14
CA GLU A 133 17.28 28.35 -0.50
C GLU A 133 16.92 26.96 -1.05
N ILE A 134 15.69 26.51 -0.82
CA ILE A 134 15.20 25.25 -1.37
C ILE A 134 15.16 25.26 -2.90
N TYR A 135 15.05 26.45 -3.52
CA TYR A 135 15.15 26.59 -4.97
C TYR A 135 16.61 26.73 -5.39
N LYS A 136 17.14 25.71 -6.06
CA LYS A 136 18.44 25.79 -6.75
C LYS A 136 18.36 26.78 -7.93
N ARG A 137 17.26 26.70 -8.70
CA ARG A 137 16.94 27.60 -9.80
C ARG A 137 15.44 27.56 -10.10
N LEU A 138 14.82 28.71 -10.24
CA LEU A 138 13.44 28.87 -10.69
C LEU A 138 13.43 29.20 -12.19
N PHE A 139 12.49 28.62 -12.92
CA PHE A 139 12.25 28.91 -14.33
C PHE A 139 10.96 29.67 -14.54
N GLU A 140 9.90 29.24 -13.89
CA GLU A 140 8.57 29.85 -13.98
C GLU A 140 7.95 29.94 -12.60
N ILE A 141 7.18 30.99 -12.37
CA ILE A 141 6.37 31.13 -11.13
C ILE A 141 4.96 31.58 -11.47
N GLY A 142 4.02 31.12 -10.66
CA GLY A 142 2.64 31.55 -10.64
C GLY A 142 2.29 32.19 -9.28
N LEU A 143 1.65 33.35 -9.32
CA LEU A 143 1.28 34.12 -8.14
C LEU A 143 -0.21 34.40 -8.13
N TYR A 144 -0.88 34.16 -7.02
CA TYR A 144 -2.15 34.81 -6.71
C TYR A 144 -1.87 36.15 -6.12
N GLN A 145 -2.48 37.20 -6.69
CA GLN A 145 -2.28 38.55 -6.26
C GLN A 145 -3.59 39.23 -5.92
N ARG A 146 -3.60 39.97 -4.83
CA ARG A 146 -4.65 40.90 -4.47
C ARG A 146 -4.15 42.29 -4.65
N GLY A 147 -4.89 43.11 -5.37
CA GLY A 147 -4.54 44.47 -5.67
C GLY A 147 -5.62 45.44 -5.21
N GLU A 148 -5.22 46.67 -4.95
CA GLU A 148 -6.10 47.78 -4.70
C GLU A 148 -5.83 48.86 -5.75
N PHE A 149 -6.86 49.19 -6.52
CA PHE A 149 -6.80 50.30 -7.47
C PHE A 149 -7.52 51.52 -6.88
N ARG A 150 -6.74 52.56 -6.58
CA ARG A 150 -7.27 53.85 -6.08
C ARG A 150 -7.16 54.90 -7.16
N TYR A 151 -8.19 55.73 -7.29
CA TYR A 151 -8.18 56.85 -8.21
C TYR A 151 -8.94 58.05 -7.65
N ASP A 152 -8.44 59.25 -8.03
CA ASP A 152 -8.99 60.52 -7.62
C ASP A 152 -8.83 61.59 -8.70
N PHE A 153 -9.80 62.49 -8.82
CA PHE A 153 -9.78 63.65 -9.71
C PHE A 153 -9.50 64.96 -8.96
N GLY A 154 -8.97 64.87 -7.75
CA GLY A 154 -8.54 65.99 -6.91
C GLY A 154 -9.66 66.59 -6.05
N GLU A 155 -9.24 67.20 -4.94
CA GLU A 155 -10.16 67.80 -3.97
C GLU A 155 -10.99 68.94 -4.55
N ASP A 156 -10.44 69.72 -5.52
CA ASP A 156 -11.07 70.86 -6.16
C ASP A 156 -11.88 70.48 -7.42
N LEU A 157 -12.36 69.21 -7.50
CA LEU A 157 -13.21 68.81 -8.61
C LEU A 157 -14.33 69.81 -8.88
N PRO A 158 -14.39 70.47 -10.08
CA PRO A 158 -15.39 71.49 -10.38
C PRO A 158 -16.80 70.90 -10.63
N PHE A 159 -16.92 69.59 -10.71
CA PHE A 159 -18.16 68.89 -10.89
C PHE A 159 -18.72 68.31 -9.58
N ILE A 160 -20.04 68.23 -9.45
CA ILE A 160 -20.72 67.53 -8.35
C ILE A 160 -20.40 66.02 -8.45
N SER A 161 -20.38 65.49 -9.69
CA SER A 161 -19.99 64.12 -10.01
C SER A 161 -19.58 64.04 -11.46
N ILE A 162 -18.76 63.06 -11.79
CA ILE A 162 -18.42 62.71 -13.16
C ILE A 162 -18.73 61.24 -13.39
N ILE A 163 -18.83 60.82 -14.65
CA ILE A 163 -18.96 59.40 -14.99
C ILE A 163 -17.70 58.99 -15.71
N PRO A 164 -16.75 58.40 -15.03
CA PRO A 164 -15.58 57.83 -15.66
C PRO A 164 -15.90 56.43 -16.19
N ASP A 165 -15.35 56.09 -17.36
CA ASP A 165 -15.20 54.74 -17.86
C ASP A 165 -13.68 54.49 -17.88
N ILE A 166 -13.17 53.91 -16.82
CA ILE A 166 -11.72 53.68 -16.65
C ILE A 166 -11.39 52.23 -16.95
N ARG A 167 -10.38 51.99 -17.72
CA ARG A 167 -9.83 50.67 -18.01
C ARG A 167 -8.40 50.60 -17.52
N LEU A 168 -8.16 49.66 -16.65
CA LEU A 168 -6.84 49.27 -16.19
C LEU A 168 -6.40 48.05 -17.02
N VAL A 169 -5.42 48.22 -17.91
CA VAL A 169 -4.83 47.12 -18.67
C VAL A 169 -3.58 46.67 -17.95
N LEU A 170 -3.60 45.42 -17.51
CA LEU A 170 -2.49 44.80 -16.75
C LEU A 170 -1.27 44.52 -17.64
N PRO A 171 -0.08 44.38 -17.06
CA PRO A 171 1.10 43.89 -17.76
C PRO A 171 0.85 42.50 -18.39
N PRO A 172 1.54 42.14 -19.49
CA PRO A 172 1.29 40.88 -20.20
C PRO A 172 1.46 39.61 -19.38
N CYS A 173 2.21 39.69 -18.25
CA CYS A 173 2.41 38.56 -17.32
C CYS A 173 1.27 38.43 -16.29
N MET A 174 0.27 39.27 -16.32
CA MET A 174 -0.84 39.29 -15.37
C MET A 174 -2.18 39.22 -16.10
N SER A 175 -3.13 38.55 -15.50
CA SER A 175 -4.52 38.47 -15.95
C SER A 175 -5.48 38.62 -14.77
N PRO A 176 -6.70 39.14 -15.00
CA PRO A 176 -7.74 39.10 -13.99
C PRO A 176 -8.01 37.68 -13.55
N ASP A 177 -8.32 37.52 -12.26
CA ASP A 177 -8.86 36.26 -11.77
C ASP A 177 -10.29 36.11 -12.30
N PRO A 178 -10.60 35.04 -13.04
CA PRO A 178 -11.95 34.84 -13.61
C PRO A 178 -13.03 34.64 -12.53
N GLU A 179 -12.63 34.35 -11.29
CA GLU A 179 -13.53 34.22 -10.15
C GLU A 179 -13.72 35.52 -9.36
N ASP A 180 -13.08 36.62 -9.77
CA ASP A 180 -13.29 37.92 -9.15
C ASP A 180 -14.69 38.47 -9.53
N HIS A 181 -15.55 38.57 -8.52
CA HIS A 181 -16.91 39.06 -8.67
C HIS A 181 -17.09 40.53 -8.26
N ASN A 182 -16.03 41.17 -7.79
CA ASN A 182 -16.08 42.52 -7.25
C ASN A 182 -16.00 43.60 -8.34
N VAL A 183 -15.33 43.30 -9.44
CA VAL A 183 -15.06 44.21 -10.55
C VAL A 183 -15.41 43.54 -11.87
N MET A 184 -15.65 44.31 -12.94
CA MET A 184 -15.87 43.73 -14.27
C MET A 184 -14.51 43.35 -14.90
N PRO A 185 -14.13 42.07 -14.94
CA PRO A 185 -12.91 41.65 -15.61
C PRO A 185 -13.09 41.80 -17.13
N GLU A 186 -12.07 42.28 -17.79
CA GLU A 186 -11.89 42.26 -19.25
C GLU A 186 -10.74 41.29 -19.57
N GLU A 187 -10.55 40.96 -20.86
CA GLU A 187 -9.55 39.95 -21.28
C GLU A 187 -8.15 40.21 -20.72
N ASN A 188 -7.71 41.46 -20.60
CA ASN A 188 -6.38 41.84 -20.15
C ASN A 188 -6.41 42.85 -19.00
N GLY A 189 -7.49 42.92 -18.23
CA GLY A 189 -7.55 43.91 -17.14
C GLY A 189 -8.94 44.11 -16.57
N TYR A 190 -9.20 45.31 -16.09
CA TYR A 190 -10.45 45.64 -15.40
C TYR A 190 -11.09 46.90 -15.96
N ARG A 191 -12.39 46.97 -15.90
CA ARG A 191 -13.17 48.13 -16.26
C ARG A 191 -13.93 48.65 -15.05
N PHE A 192 -13.78 49.95 -14.76
CA PHE A 192 -14.44 50.64 -13.67
C PHE A 192 -15.43 51.67 -14.30
N TYR A 193 -16.69 51.42 -14.11
CA TYR A 193 -17.76 52.27 -14.64
C TYR A 193 -18.77 52.62 -13.55
N VAL A 194 -18.34 53.49 -12.64
CA VAL A 194 -19.15 53.92 -11.49
C VAL A 194 -19.17 55.42 -11.42
N GLN A 195 -20.33 56.00 -11.08
CA GLN A 195 -20.43 57.45 -10.91
C GLN A 195 -19.49 57.92 -9.79
N TYR A 196 -18.54 58.78 -10.12
CA TYR A 196 -17.54 59.29 -9.22
C TYR A 196 -18.02 60.53 -8.47
N TYR A 197 -17.91 60.52 -7.15
CA TYR A 197 -18.22 61.62 -6.23
C TYR A 197 -17.03 62.08 -5.41
N GLY A 198 -15.95 61.35 -5.35
CA GLY A 198 -14.75 61.58 -4.57
C GLY A 198 -13.78 60.38 -4.69
N PRO A 199 -12.66 60.35 -3.96
CA PRO A 199 -11.70 59.27 -4.05
C PRO A 199 -12.34 57.90 -4.01
N SER A 200 -12.02 57.06 -4.95
CA SER A 200 -12.54 55.69 -5.09
C SER A 200 -11.41 54.69 -4.94
N HIS A 201 -11.75 53.53 -4.46
CA HIS A 201 -10.87 52.35 -4.42
C HIS A 201 -11.64 51.10 -4.81
N GLU A 202 -10.98 50.20 -5.49
CA GLU A 202 -11.51 48.91 -5.92
C GLU A 202 -10.51 47.83 -5.63
N ASP A 203 -10.97 46.77 -5.00
CA ASP A 203 -10.16 45.56 -4.75
C ASP A 203 -10.26 44.66 -5.98
N VAL A 204 -9.11 44.16 -6.43
CA VAL A 204 -9.00 43.29 -7.61
C VAL A 204 -8.15 42.06 -7.29
N SER A 205 -8.57 40.92 -7.84
CA SER A 205 -7.84 39.65 -7.74
C SER A 205 -7.23 39.27 -9.06
N MET A 206 -5.97 38.88 -9.06
CA MET A 206 -5.20 38.65 -10.27
C MET A 206 -4.36 37.40 -10.17
N VAL A 207 -4.05 36.83 -11.33
CA VAL A 207 -3.06 35.77 -11.47
C VAL A 207 -1.90 36.33 -12.29
N ALA A 208 -0.70 36.19 -11.77
CA ALA A 208 0.54 36.47 -12.50
C ALA A 208 1.28 35.17 -12.80
N SER A 209 1.75 35.02 -14.05
CA SER A 209 2.57 33.88 -14.44
C SER A 209 3.66 34.38 -15.38
N PHE A 210 4.92 34.05 -15.06
CA PHE A 210 6.03 34.52 -15.85
C PHE A 210 7.29 33.66 -15.68
N GLU A 211 8.16 33.71 -16.71
CA GLU A 211 9.51 33.16 -16.64
C GLU A 211 10.37 34.04 -15.73
N VAL A 212 11.15 33.38 -14.87
CA VAL A 212 12.06 34.06 -13.96
C VAL A 212 13.37 34.37 -14.69
N PRO A 213 13.76 35.65 -14.82
CA PRO A 213 15.02 36.01 -15.48
C PRO A 213 16.25 35.39 -14.80
N ASP A 214 17.17 34.88 -15.58
CA ASP A 214 18.37 34.20 -15.08
C ASP A 214 19.28 35.09 -14.22
N ASP A 215 19.31 36.38 -14.50
CA ASP A 215 20.11 37.37 -13.78
C ASP A 215 19.56 37.66 -12.36
N CYS A 216 18.25 37.56 -12.14
CA CYS A 216 17.66 37.77 -10.84
C CYS A 216 18.18 36.78 -9.79
N GLN A 217 18.43 35.55 -10.19
CA GLN A 217 18.83 34.48 -9.24
C GLN A 217 20.33 34.53 -8.89
N SER A 218 21.11 35.24 -9.67
CA SER A 218 22.54 35.45 -9.42
C SER A 218 22.82 36.64 -8.49
N LEU A 219 21.79 37.42 -8.16
CA LEU A 219 21.93 38.56 -7.23
C LEU A 219 22.20 38.07 -5.80
N PRO A 220 22.99 38.83 -5.02
CA PRO A 220 23.29 38.45 -3.63
C PRO A 220 22.07 38.31 -2.73
N ASP A 221 21.01 39.05 -3.01
CA ASP A 221 19.76 39.03 -2.25
C ASP A 221 18.74 37.99 -2.79
N ARG A 222 19.05 37.37 -3.91
CA ARG A 222 18.18 36.40 -4.59
C ARG A 222 16.73 36.86 -4.80
N ALA A 223 16.48 38.16 -4.81
CA ALA A 223 15.14 38.70 -4.95
C ALA A 223 14.75 38.79 -6.44
N ILE A 224 13.57 38.33 -6.76
CA ILE A 224 13.00 38.48 -8.11
C ILE A 224 12.52 39.93 -8.25
N ARG A 225 12.97 40.59 -9.32
CA ARG A 225 12.54 41.94 -9.66
C ARG A 225 12.16 41.99 -11.12
N MET A 226 10.97 42.51 -11.36
CA MET A 226 10.42 42.70 -12.71
C MET A 226 9.89 44.11 -12.89
N GLY A 227 9.99 44.61 -14.10
CA GLY A 227 9.39 45.88 -14.49
C GLY A 227 8.70 45.76 -15.84
N SER A 228 7.57 46.43 -15.94
CA SER A 228 6.77 46.53 -17.18
C SER A 228 5.99 47.84 -17.17
N ASN A 229 5.07 48.00 -18.09
CA ASN A 229 4.13 49.08 -18.10
C ASN A 229 2.71 48.53 -17.93
N LEU A 230 1.90 49.23 -17.18
CA LEU A 230 0.45 49.09 -17.23
C LEU A 230 -0.14 50.28 -18.00
N THR A 231 -1.29 50.08 -18.57
CA THR A 231 -1.97 51.14 -19.32
C THR A 231 -3.27 51.48 -18.61
N ILE A 232 -3.45 52.78 -18.34
CA ILE A 232 -4.74 53.31 -17.89
C ILE A 232 -5.33 54.12 -19.02
N SER A 233 -6.51 53.75 -19.44
CA SER A 233 -7.23 54.42 -20.51
C SER A 233 -8.72 54.59 -20.14
N GLY A 234 -9.39 55.43 -20.85
CA GLY A 234 -10.81 55.57 -20.60
C GLY A 234 -11.42 56.79 -21.25
N THR A 235 -12.64 57.09 -20.79
CA THR A 235 -13.40 58.26 -21.22
C THR A 235 -14.11 58.90 -20.03
N LEU A 236 -13.94 60.20 -19.87
CA LEU A 236 -14.67 60.96 -18.87
C LEU A 236 -15.91 61.55 -19.55
N HIS A 237 -17.09 61.18 -19.10
CA HIS A 237 -18.33 61.82 -19.53
C HIS A 237 -18.63 63.01 -18.61
N LEU A 238 -18.48 64.23 -19.14
CA LEU A 238 -18.64 65.47 -18.41
C LEU A 238 -19.90 66.18 -18.86
N GLU A 239 -20.80 66.47 -17.92
CA GLU A 239 -22.08 67.15 -18.20
C GLU A 239 -22.11 68.55 -17.59
N LYS A 240 -22.51 69.56 -18.37
CA LYS A 240 -22.62 70.95 -17.90
C LYS A 240 -23.58 71.13 -16.72
N LYS A 241 -24.63 70.33 -16.65
CA LYS A 241 -25.59 70.35 -15.54
C LYS A 241 -25.04 69.88 -14.22
N ARG A 242 -23.88 69.21 -14.23
CA ARG A 242 -23.18 68.68 -13.05
C ARG A 242 -22.06 69.62 -12.57
N LEU A 243 -21.84 70.72 -13.27
CA LEU A 243 -20.89 71.75 -12.82
C LEU A 243 -21.38 72.36 -11.51
N LYS A 244 -20.49 72.51 -10.52
CA LYS A 244 -20.82 73.13 -9.26
C LYS A 244 -21.15 74.61 -9.46
N GLU A 245 -22.08 75.16 -8.69
CA GLU A 245 -22.49 76.53 -8.77
C GLU A 245 -21.31 77.49 -8.58
N GLY A 246 -21.15 78.45 -9.48
CA GLY A 246 -20.08 79.44 -9.46
C GLY A 246 -18.72 78.94 -9.95
N ARG A 247 -18.61 77.72 -10.46
CA ARG A 247 -17.40 77.20 -11.10
C ARG A 247 -17.47 77.38 -12.63
N GLU A 248 -16.32 77.69 -13.22
CA GLU A 248 -16.17 77.75 -14.68
C GLU A 248 -15.86 76.35 -15.23
N TRP A 249 -16.11 76.15 -16.52
CA TRP A 249 -15.74 74.92 -17.22
C TRP A 249 -14.22 74.78 -17.23
N PRO A 250 -13.64 73.70 -16.70
CA PRO A 250 -12.22 73.58 -16.59
C PRO A 250 -11.55 73.30 -17.93
N ASP A 251 -10.28 73.70 -18.05
CA ASP A 251 -9.42 73.35 -19.20
C ASP A 251 -8.67 72.05 -19.01
N HIS A 252 -8.63 71.55 -17.77
CA HIS A 252 -8.05 70.27 -17.41
C HIS A 252 -8.63 69.70 -16.11
N LEU A 253 -8.43 68.39 -15.89
CA LEU A 253 -8.58 67.74 -14.59
C LEU A 253 -7.30 67.00 -14.26
N ASP A 254 -6.88 67.10 -13.02
CA ASP A 254 -5.79 66.26 -12.52
C ASP A 254 -6.40 64.92 -12.13
N PHE A 255 -5.79 63.83 -12.64
CA PHE A 255 -6.16 62.48 -12.34
C PHE A 255 -4.98 61.80 -11.66
N SER A 256 -5.18 61.42 -10.42
CA SER A 256 -4.23 60.67 -9.60
C SER A 256 -4.71 59.24 -9.46
N PHE A 257 -3.82 58.31 -9.58
CA PHE A 257 -4.13 56.95 -9.26
C PHE A 257 -2.95 56.26 -8.57
N SER A 258 -3.23 55.22 -7.81
CA SER A 258 -2.27 54.26 -7.31
C SER A 258 -2.83 52.85 -7.52
N PHE A 259 -1.97 51.96 -7.90
CA PHE A 259 -2.26 50.54 -7.98
C PHE A 259 -1.18 49.82 -7.14
N ALA A 260 -1.59 49.21 -6.06
CA ALA A 260 -0.73 48.42 -5.19
C ALA A 260 -1.26 47.00 -5.15
N HIS A 261 -0.38 46.05 -5.20
CA HIS A 261 -0.77 44.65 -5.10
C HIS A 261 0.30 43.83 -4.36
N GLU A 262 -0.16 42.79 -3.72
CA GLU A 262 0.67 41.78 -3.07
C GLU A 262 0.15 40.39 -3.37
N GLY A 263 1.00 39.41 -3.36
CA GLY A 263 0.60 38.05 -3.68
C GLY A 263 1.56 37.01 -3.15
N SER A 264 1.02 35.81 -3.11
CA SER A 264 1.74 34.62 -2.69
C SER A 264 1.96 33.66 -3.85
N LEU A 265 3.06 32.95 -3.77
CA LEU A 265 3.39 31.91 -4.74
C LEU A 265 2.39 30.75 -4.61
N PHE A 266 1.76 30.36 -5.71
CA PHE A 266 0.93 29.15 -5.79
C PHE A 266 1.53 28.08 -6.67
N GLN A 267 2.39 28.46 -7.62
CA GLN A 267 3.07 27.53 -8.53
C GLN A 267 4.53 27.93 -8.71
N ALA A 268 5.41 26.92 -8.72
CA ALA A 268 6.82 27.11 -9.02
C ALA A 268 7.35 25.96 -9.86
N LYS A 269 8.07 26.30 -10.94
CA LYS A 269 8.78 25.33 -11.78
C LYS A 269 10.27 25.60 -11.74
N GLY A 270 11.05 24.59 -11.37
CA GLY A 270 12.48 24.80 -11.19
C GLY A 270 13.27 23.57 -10.78
N LEU A 271 14.53 23.82 -10.47
CA LEU A 271 15.42 22.86 -9.84
C LEU A 271 15.41 23.11 -8.32
N PHE A 272 15.36 22.03 -7.56
CA PHE A 272 15.23 22.12 -6.10
C PHE A 272 16.49 21.62 -5.39
N ASN A 273 16.90 22.35 -4.37
CA ASN A 273 18.00 21.99 -3.48
C ASN A 273 17.52 21.08 -2.35
N LEU A 274 17.03 19.90 -2.73
CA LEU A 274 16.57 18.87 -1.82
C LEU A 274 17.56 17.71 -1.78
N PRO A 275 17.58 16.91 -0.71
CA PRO A 275 18.39 15.70 -0.68
C PRO A 275 18.12 14.81 -1.90
N SER A 276 19.18 14.24 -2.47
CA SER A 276 19.05 13.29 -3.58
C SER A 276 18.56 11.91 -3.10
N ALA A 277 18.64 11.63 -1.80
CA ALA A 277 18.17 10.39 -1.22
C ALA A 277 17.58 10.63 0.18
N TYR A 278 16.50 9.92 0.48
CA TYR A 278 15.84 9.89 1.77
C TYR A 278 15.93 8.49 2.36
N THR A 279 16.40 8.38 3.59
CA THR A 279 16.42 7.10 4.31
C THR A 279 15.05 6.84 4.92
N VAL A 280 14.53 5.66 4.68
CA VAL A 280 13.23 5.20 5.16
C VAL A 280 13.44 4.29 6.37
N PRO A 281 12.57 4.36 7.39
CA PRO A 281 12.62 3.40 8.49
C PRO A 281 12.48 1.95 8.01
N ASP A 282 13.18 1.05 8.69
CA ASP A 282 13.12 -0.38 8.41
C ASP A 282 11.70 -0.95 8.67
N ILE A 283 11.30 -1.93 7.88
CA ILE A 283 10.09 -2.72 8.12
C ILE A 283 10.51 -4.10 8.60
N SER A 284 10.01 -4.52 9.75
CA SER A 284 10.39 -5.78 10.40
C SER A 284 9.21 -6.71 10.56
N TYR A 285 9.40 -7.96 10.18
CA TYR A 285 8.46 -9.07 10.33
C TYR A 285 9.02 -10.05 11.38
N GLN A 286 8.55 -9.89 12.60
CA GLN A 286 8.90 -10.82 13.68
C GLN A 286 7.97 -12.02 13.64
N TYR A 287 8.51 -13.18 13.27
CA TYR A 287 7.73 -14.40 13.20
C TYR A 287 8.28 -15.56 14.05
N ASP A 288 9.27 -15.29 14.86
CA ASP A 288 10.03 -16.24 15.65
C ASP A 288 9.17 -17.15 16.55
N LEU A 289 8.03 -16.67 17.02
CA LEU A 289 7.22 -17.36 18.01
C LEU A 289 6.17 -18.32 17.44
N GLN A 290 5.77 -18.17 16.18
CA GLN A 290 4.60 -18.89 15.66
C GLN A 290 4.89 -19.76 14.42
N ILE A 291 5.68 -19.31 13.47
CA ILE A 291 5.98 -20.07 12.24
C ILE A 291 7.18 -20.99 12.46
N ARG A 292 8.13 -20.58 13.28
CA ARG A 292 9.33 -21.33 13.60
C ARG A 292 9.08 -22.78 14.05
N PRO A 293 8.11 -23.06 14.94
CA PRO A 293 7.80 -24.42 15.32
C PRO A 293 7.40 -25.31 14.15
N LEU A 294 6.68 -24.77 13.15
CA LEU A 294 6.28 -25.54 11.97
C LEU A 294 7.45 -25.85 11.05
N LEU A 295 8.33 -24.87 10.83
CA LEU A 295 9.42 -24.98 9.87
C LEU A 295 10.64 -25.73 10.44
N PHE A 296 10.82 -25.69 11.78
CA PHE A 296 12.06 -26.08 12.43
C PHE A 296 11.89 -26.96 13.67
N GLN A 297 10.67 -27.48 13.96
CA GLN A 297 10.49 -28.41 15.09
C GLN A 297 11.26 -29.72 14.90
N GLU A 298 11.67 -30.32 16.01
CA GLU A 298 12.08 -31.73 16.03
C GLU A 298 11.00 -32.57 15.38
N GLY A 299 11.31 -33.19 14.26
CA GLY A 299 10.37 -33.95 13.47
C GLY A 299 9.93 -33.32 12.15
N PHE A 300 10.14 -32.03 11.94
CA PHE A 300 9.98 -31.38 10.65
C PHE A 300 11.35 -30.95 10.12
N SER A 301 11.86 -31.60 9.11
CA SER A 301 13.11 -31.21 8.43
C SER A 301 12.85 -30.89 6.98
N ASN A 302 13.47 -29.82 6.48
CA ASN A 302 13.53 -29.46 5.08
C ASN A 302 12.16 -29.19 4.40
N ILE A 303 11.26 -28.41 5.04
CA ILE A 303 10.26 -27.68 4.28
C ILE A 303 11.04 -26.68 3.43
N GLN A 304 11.21 -26.97 2.16
CA GLN A 304 11.73 -25.98 1.23
C GLN A 304 10.59 -25.05 0.87
N LEU A 305 10.73 -23.82 1.31
CA LEU A 305 9.89 -22.74 0.83
C LEU A 305 10.40 -22.40 -0.57
N TYR A 306 9.54 -22.58 -1.54
CA TYR A 306 9.88 -22.43 -2.94
C TYR A 306 9.05 -21.29 -3.53
N ASP A 307 9.68 -20.47 -4.40
CA ASP A 307 8.98 -19.37 -5.06
C ASP A 307 8.45 -18.30 -4.08
N THR A 308 9.31 -17.88 -3.17
CA THR A 308 9.01 -16.75 -2.29
C THR A 308 8.75 -15.51 -3.12
N ARG A 309 7.66 -14.82 -2.81
CA ARG A 309 7.18 -13.63 -3.50
C ARG A 309 7.04 -12.51 -2.51
N ILE A 310 7.48 -11.34 -2.92
CA ILE A 310 7.34 -10.12 -2.12
C ILE A 310 6.52 -9.13 -2.92
N ARG A 311 5.53 -8.57 -2.28
CA ARG A 311 4.77 -7.43 -2.77
C ARG A 311 5.17 -6.21 -1.97
N LEU A 312 5.56 -5.14 -2.65
CA LEU A 312 5.78 -3.82 -2.08
C LEU A 312 4.78 -2.85 -2.69
N ASP A 313 3.95 -2.25 -1.87
CA ASP A 313 3.06 -1.17 -2.28
C ASP A 313 3.71 0.14 -1.86
N PHE A 314 4.18 0.89 -2.84
CA PHE A 314 4.86 2.16 -2.65
C PHE A 314 3.96 3.32 -3.09
N LEU A 315 3.69 4.21 -2.16
CA LEU A 315 2.90 5.40 -2.37
C LEU A 315 3.81 6.61 -2.32
N ASN A 316 3.81 7.38 -3.41
CA ASN A 316 4.50 8.64 -3.53
C ASN A 316 3.50 9.80 -3.60
N LYS A 317 3.36 10.55 -2.51
CA LYS A 317 2.62 11.81 -2.47
C LYS A 317 3.61 12.96 -2.41
N SER A 318 4.46 13.04 -3.40
CA SER A 318 5.40 14.14 -3.56
C SER A 318 5.47 14.57 -5.03
N PRO A 319 5.91 15.79 -5.32
CA PRO A 319 6.04 16.26 -6.70
C PRO A 319 7.25 15.67 -7.44
N PHE A 320 7.97 14.74 -6.83
CA PHE A 320 9.24 14.23 -7.36
C PHE A 320 9.08 12.87 -8.00
N HIS A 321 9.83 12.63 -9.08
CA HIS A 321 10.14 11.29 -9.55
C HIS A 321 11.12 10.65 -8.58
N VAL A 322 10.79 9.46 -8.09
CA VAL A 322 11.63 8.77 -7.12
C VAL A 322 11.84 7.32 -7.49
N ARG A 323 12.95 6.77 -7.02
CA ARG A 323 13.30 5.36 -7.11
C ARG A 323 13.36 4.79 -5.71
N LEU A 324 12.82 3.61 -5.53
CA LEU A 324 12.92 2.87 -4.29
C LEU A 324 14.03 1.82 -4.44
N ARG A 325 14.97 1.82 -3.52
CA ARG A 325 15.92 0.72 -3.36
C ARG A 325 16.00 0.26 -1.90
N GLY A 326 16.48 -0.94 -1.71
CA GLY A 326 16.63 -1.47 -0.37
C GLY A 326 17.21 -2.87 -0.36
N THR A 327 17.13 -3.48 0.80
CA THR A 327 17.58 -4.84 1.02
C THR A 327 16.52 -5.58 1.81
N VAL A 328 16.12 -6.75 1.37
CA VAL A 328 15.39 -7.69 2.22
C VAL A 328 16.39 -8.65 2.82
N ALA A 329 16.38 -8.82 4.15
CA ALA A 329 17.33 -9.64 4.85
C ALA A 329 16.67 -10.44 5.97
N SER A 330 17.15 -11.66 6.19
CA SER A 330 16.76 -12.48 7.32
C SER A 330 17.83 -12.44 8.41
N TYR A 331 17.38 -12.50 9.67
CA TYR A 331 18.22 -12.35 10.84
C TYR A 331 18.02 -13.51 11.80
N LYS A 332 19.09 -13.87 12.51
CA LYS A 332 19.05 -14.78 13.65
C LYS A 332 19.91 -14.24 14.79
N ASN A 333 19.31 -14.09 15.96
CA ASN A 333 19.98 -13.48 17.12
C ASN A 333 20.62 -12.12 16.79
N GLY A 334 19.98 -11.33 15.91
CA GLY A 334 20.47 -10.04 15.45
C GLY A 334 21.56 -10.08 14.37
N ALA A 335 22.04 -11.25 13.99
CA ALA A 335 23.01 -11.41 12.89
C ALA A 335 22.30 -11.71 11.57
N VAL A 336 22.78 -11.13 10.48
CA VAL A 336 22.27 -11.38 9.12
C VAL A 336 22.58 -12.80 8.72
N LEU A 337 21.56 -13.57 8.30
CA LEU A 337 21.70 -14.88 7.68
C LEU A 337 21.81 -14.77 6.16
N HIS A 338 20.83 -14.11 5.56
CA HIS A 338 20.75 -13.86 4.12
C HIS A 338 20.38 -12.42 3.86
N SER A 339 20.87 -11.87 2.77
CA SER A 339 20.65 -10.48 2.39
C SER A 339 20.54 -10.38 0.88
N ILE A 340 19.45 -9.81 0.39
CA ILE A 340 19.10 -9.72 -1.01
C ILE A 340 18.78 -8.25 -1.32
N PRO A 341 19.65 -7.55 -2.06
CA PRO A 341 19.40 -6.18 -2.49
C PRO A 341 18.33 -6.16 -3.58
N PHE A 342 17.59 -5.07 -3.67
CA PHE A 342 16.67 -4.78 -4.76
C PHE A 342 16.76 -3.31 -5.15
N GLY A 343 16.48 -3.01 -6.42
CA GLY A 343 16.49 -1.64 -6.94
C GLY A 343 17.87 -1.09 -7.29
N ASP A 344 18.94 -1.89 -7.24
CA ASP A 344 20.31 -1.41 -7.53
C ASP A 344 20.52 -1.02 -8.98
N ASP A 345 19.81 -1.64 -9.92
CA ASP A 345 19.97 -1.43 -11.36
C ASP A 345 18.98 -0.40 -11.94
N SER A 346 18.58 0.59 -11.17
CA SER A 346 17.71 1.67 -11.65
C SER A 346 16.32 1.26 -12.16
N THR A 347 15.85 0.08 -11.85
CA THR A 347 14.68 -0.54 -12.47
C THR A 347 13.38 -0.33 -11.71
N ILE A 348 13.42 0.08 -10.45
CA ILE A 348 12.22 0.39 -9.66
C ILE A 348 12.04 1.90 -9.62
N GLU A 349 11.47 2.44 -10.65
CA GLU A 349 11.00 3.82 -10.66
C GLU A 349 9.58 3.85 -10.12
N ALA A 350 9.35 4.60 -9.05
CA ALA A 350 7.99 4.98 -8.73
C ALA A 350 7.48 5.90 -9.84
N LEU A 351 6.25 5.69 -10.27
CA LEU A 351 5.67 6.56 -11.29
C LEU A 351 5.76 8.00 -10.85
N PRO A 352 6.12 8.87 -11.78
CA PRO A 352 6.16 10.28 -11.49
C PRO A 352 4.77 10.77 -11.13
N PHE A 353 4.72 11.68 -10.20
CA PHE A 353 3.55 12.52 -9.92
C PHE A 353 2.95 13.13 -11.21
N ASP A 354 3.76 13.28 -12.24
CA ASP A 354 3.37 13.78 -13.56
C ASP A 354 2.36 12.94 -14.33
N ALA A 355 2.28 11.66 -14.09
CA ALA A 355 1.27 10.83 -14.74
C ALA A 355 -0.15 11.24 -14.34
N VAL A 356 -0.30 12.03 -13.27
CA VAL A 356 -1.55 12.53 -12.71
C VAL A 356 -1.75 14.03 -12.97
N ARG A 357 -0.79 14.70 -13.60
CA ARG A 357 -0.78 16.16 -13.83
C ARG A 357 -1.91 16.74 -14.68
N THR A 358 -2.67 15.95 -15.38
CA THR A 358 -3.77 16.47 -16.21
C THR A 358 -4.98 16.92 -15.39
N SER A 359 -5.06 16.53 -14.15
CA SER A 359 -6.04 17.06 -13.19
C SER A 359 -5.33 17.26 -11.86
N TRP A 360 -4.97 18.47 -11.53
CA TRP A 360 -4.48 18.86 -10.22
C TRP A 360 -5.54 18.66 -9.14
N SER A 361 -6.25 17.55 -9.19
CA SER A 361 -7.08 17.17 -8.10
C SER A 361 -6.19 16.63 -6.98
N TYR A 362 -6.62 16.84 -5.79
CA TYR A 362 -6.09 16.31 -4.53
C TYR A 362 -5.79 14.80 -4.54
N ASP A 363 -6.25 14.10 -5.55
CA ASP A 363 -6.07 12.68 -5.83
C ASP A 363 -4.74 12.35 -6.51
N GLY A 364 -3.83 13.30 -6.61
CA GLY A 364 -2.51 13.15 -7.21
C GLY A 364 -1.54 12.34 -6.37
N VAL A 365 -1.97 11.15 -6.00
CA VAL A 365 -1.15 10.15 -5.33
C VAL A 365 -0.71 9.14 -6.37
N CYS A 366 0.60 8.96 -6.51
CA CYS A 366 1.13 7.88 -7.31
C CYS A 366 1.37 6.67 -6.44
N GLU A 367 0.65 5.61 -6.72
CA GLU A 367 0.85 4.32 -6.09
C GLU A 367 1.39 3.33 -7.10
N LYS A 368 2.41 2.60 -6.68
CA LYS A 368 3.03 1.56 -7.48
C LYS A 368 3.17 0.28 -6.70
N THR A 369 2.68 -0.80 -7.27
CA THR A 369 2.91 -2.13 -6.73
C THR A 369 4.13 -2.75 -7.41
N ILE A 370 5.07 -3.21 -6.60
CA ILE A 370 6.30 -3.84 -7.03
C ILE A 370 6.26 -5.29 -6.58
N PHE A 371 6.39 -6.21 -7.52
CA PHE A 371 6.48 -7.64 -7.23
C PHE A 371 7.90 -8.13 -7.42
N LEU A 372 8.43 -8.79 -6.39
CA LEU A 372 9.70 -9.51 -6.46
C LEU A 372 9.41 -11.01 -6.43
N SER A 373 9.99 -11.78 -7.33
CA SER A 373 9.84 -13.22 -7.42
C SER A 373 11.08 -13.86 -8.04
N GLU A 374 11.42 -15.09 -7.62
CA GLU A 374 12.52 -15.85 -8.23
C GLU A 374 12.20 -16.31 -9.65
N TYR A 375 10.93 -16.57 -9.95
CA TYR A 375 10.52 -17.21 -11.19
C TYR A 375 9.61 -16.34 -12.05
N ASN A 376 9.48 -15.06 -11.71
CA ASN A 376 8.58 -14.13 -12.43
C ASN A 376 7.13 -14.65 -12.53
N ARG A 377 6.67 -15.35 -11.50
CA ARG A 377 5.33 -15.91 -11.39
C ARG A 377 4.51 -15.09 -10.41
N PHE A 378 3.80 -14.13 -10.92
CA PHE A 378 2.97 -13.29 -10.07
C PHE A 378 1.52 -13.74 -10.14
N PRO A 379 0.87 -13.95 -8.99
CA PRO A 379 -0.58 -14.01 -8.96
C PRO A 379 -1.12 -12.63 -9.37
N VAL A 380 -2.15 -12.62 -10.17
CA VAL A 380 -2.84 -11.41 -10.62
C VAL A 380 -3.52 -10.71 -9.44
N SER A 381 -3.79 -11.43 -8.36
CA SER A 381 -4.39 -10.88 -7.14
C SER A 381 -3.64 -11.34 -5.89
N PHE A 382 -3.44 -10.41 -4.95
CA PHE A 382 -3.09 -10.70 -3.56
C PHE A 382 -4.34 -10.52 -2.70
N PRO A 383 -4.88 -11.58 -2.09
CA PRO A 383 -6.05 -11.47 -1.23
C PRO A 383 -5.78 -10.49 -0.07
N GLY A 384 -6.72 -9.61 0.18
CA GLY A 384 -6.66 -8.69 1.29
C GLY A 384 -5.77 -7.46 1.10
N SER A 385 -5.49 -7.07 -0.14
CA SER A 385 -4.89 -5.77 -0.43
C SER A 385 -5.79 -4.64 0.05
N GLU A 386 -5.24 -3.67 0.77
CA GLU A 386 -5.95 -2.42 1.12
C GLU A 386 -6.08 -1.51 -0.10
N PHE A 387 -5.26 -1.77 -1.11
CA PHE A 387 -5.23 -1.00 -2.33
C PHE A 387 -6.09 -1.72 -3.37
N PRO A 388 -7.05 -1.05 -4.00
CA PRO A 388 -7.82 -1.59 -5.10
C PRO A 388 -6.89 -1.99 -6.24
N ASP A 389 -7.39 -2.82 -7.18
CA ASP A 389 -6.63 -3.34 -8.31
C ASP A 389 -5.89 -2.23 -9.07
N TYR A 390 -4.61 -2.05 -8.76
CA TYR A 390 -3.78 -1.10 -9.50
C TYR A 390 -3.44 -1.66 -10.86
N GLN A 391 -3.73 -0.85 -11.87
CA GLN A 391 -3.44 -1.19 -13.27
C GLN A 391 -1.94 -1.17 -13.57
N GLU A 392 -1.12 -0.52 -12.74
CA GLU A 392 0.32 -0.39 -12.95
C GLU A 392 1.12 -1.11 -11.88
N HIS A 393 1.79 -2.16 -12.30
CA HIS A 393 2.71 -2.89 -11.46
C HIS A 393 4.03 -3.14 -12.19
N VAL A 394 5.09 -3.27 -11.42
CA VAL A 394 6.40 -3.70 -11.88
C VAL A 394 6.70 -5.07 -11.31
N SER A 395 7.13 -5.96 -12.18
CA SER A 395 7.55 -7.31 -11.81
C SER A 395 9.05 -7.44 -11.99
N LEU A 396 9.75 -7.82 -10.93
CA LEU A 396 11.19 -8.03 -10.96
C LEU A 396 11.53 -9.46 -10.59
N GLN A 397 12.39 -10.08 -11.39
CA GLN A 397 13.00 -11.34 -11.01
C GLN A 397 14.19 -11.06 -10.09
N VAL A 398 14.15 -11.68 -8.90
CA VAL A 398 15.19 -11.54 -7.88
C VAL A 398 15.59 -12.94 -7.41
N ASP A 399 16.83 -13.33 -7.67
CA ASP A 399 17.32 -14.63 -7.32
C ASP A 399 17.50 -14.78 -5.80
N GLY A 400 17.20 -15.97 -5.28
CA GLY A 400 17.50 -16.34 -3.90
C GLY A 400 16.49 -15.88 -2.85
N LEU A 401 15.29 -15.38 -3.22
CA LEU A 401 14.28 -14.94 -2.25
C LEU A 401 13.89 -16.06 -1.27
N SER A 402 13.84 -17.31 -1.71
CA SER A 402 13.52 -18.45 -0.84
C SER A 402 14.59 -18.70 0.23
N SER A 403 15.82 -18.22 0.02
CA SER A 403 16.88 -18.33 1.01
C SER A 403 16.62 -17.50 2.28
N LEU A 404 15.75 -16.49 2.22
CA LEU A 404 15.35 -15.69 3.37
C LEU A 404 14.81 -16.53 4.53
N PHE A 405 14.22 -17.67 4.23
CA PHE A 405 13.69 -18.60 5.23
C PHE A 405 14.68 -19.69 5.65
N ALA A 406 15.86 -19.77 5.02
CA ALA A 406 16.84 -20.77 5.36
C ALA A 406 17.60 -20.42 6.65
N GLY A 407 17.98 -21.45 7.42
CA GLY A 407 18.80 -21.28 8.63
C GLY A 407 18.03 -20.85 9.88
N ASP A 408 16.70 -21.00 9.87
CA ASP A 408 15.86 -20.72 11.04
C ASP A 408 15.98 -19.26 11.51
N PRO A 409 15.57 -18.28 10.68
CA PRO A 409 15.62 -16.88 11.06
C PRO A 409 14.61 -16.53 12.17
N ASP A 410 14.92 -15.52 12.95
CA ASP A 410 14.04 -14.97 13.97
C ASP A 410 13.15 -13.89 13.38
N ASP A 411 13.65 -13.18 12.37
CA ASP A 411 12.92 -12.10 11.72
C ASP A 411 13.39 -11.88 10.26
N ILE A 412 12.52 -11.28 9.46
CA ILE A 412 12.83 -10.79 8.11
C ILE A 412 12.57 -9.28 8.09
N ARG A 413 13.52 -8.53 7.55
CA ARG A 413 13.44 -7.07 7.49
C ARG A 413 13.68 -6.54 6.09
N PHE A 414 12.95 -5.48 5.77
CA PHE A 414 13.36 -4.56 4.72
C PHE A 414 14.22 -3.48 5.37
N THR A 415 15.48 -3.43 4.99
CA THR A 415 16.49 -2.54 5.57
C THR A 415 17.20 -1.73 4.48
N ASN A 416 17.95 -0.72 4.89
CA ASN A 416 18.63 0.18 3.97
C ASN A 416 17.70 0.76 2.90
N LEU A 417 16.44 0.93 3.27
CA LEU A 417 15.43 1.49 2.39
C LEU A 417 15.77 2.95 2.08
N GLN A 418 15.87 3.27 0.81
CA GLN A 418 16.15 4.61 0.32
C GLN A 418 15.21 4.96 -0.81
N VAL A 419 14.72 6.18 -0.75
CA VAL A 419 13.97 6.80 -1.83
C VAL A 419 14.90 7.83 -2.47
N GLU A 420 15.30 7.60 -3.71
CA GLU A 420 16.21 8.45 -4.46
C GLU A 420 15.47 9.27 -5.50
N ARG A 421 15.89 10.48 -5.72
CA ARG A 421 15.41 11.37 -6.77
C ARG A 421 16.55 11.86 -7.68
N ASP A 422 16.22 12.27 -8.88
CA ASP A 422 17.16 12.98 -9.74
C ASP A 422 17.35 14.42 -9.22
N PRO A 423 18.56 14.82 -8.81
CA PRO A 423 18.81 16.17 -8.31
C PRO A 423 18.70 17.25 -9.40
N ASP A 424 18.76 16.88 -10.67
CA ASP A 424 18.69 17.79 -11.80
C ASP A 424 17.33 17.74 -12.54
N GLU A 425 16.34 17.08 -11.94
CA GLU A 425 14.96 17.07 -12.41
C GLU A 425 14.32 18.45 -12.27
N ILE A 426 13.73 18.94 -13.39
CA ILE A 426 12.90 20.13 -13.37
C ILE A 426 11.51 19.74 -12.89
N ILE A 427 11.11 20.32 -11.79
CA ILE A 427 9.85 20.00 -11.12
C ILE A 427 8.94 21.22 -11.20
N ASP A 428 7.66 20.97 -11.39
CA ASP A 428 6.60 21.96 -11.35
C ASP A 428 5.71 21.65 -10.14
N ILE A 429 5.63 22.56 -9.18
CA ILE A 429 4.92 22.40 -7.91
C ILE A 429 3.80 23.43 -7.86
N LYS A 430 2.59 22.98 -7.56
CA LYS A 430 1.52 23.86 -7.06
C LYS A 430 1.47 23.75 -5.53
N ILE A 431 1.75 24.85 -4.87
CA ILE A 431 1.98 24.89 -3.43
C ILE A 431 0.69 24.66 -2.66
N ASP A 432 -0.42 25.19 -3.16
CA ASP A 432 -1.72 25.09 -2.49
C ASP A 432 -2.37 23.71 -2.56
N ASP A 433 -1.93 22.87 -3.50
CA ASP A 433 -2.46 21.52 -3.65
C ASP A 433 -1.84 20.50 -2.67
N PHE A 434 -0.79 20.88 -1.93
CA PHE A 434 -0.12 20.01 -0.97
C PHE A 434 -0.45 20.39 0.47
N GLU A 435 -1.23 19.56 1.15
CA GLU A 435 -1.33 19.63 2.61
C GLU A 435 -0.12 18.97 3.27
N GLU A 436 0.33 17.86 2.72
CA GLU A 436 1.45 17.09 3.20
C GLU A 436 2.10 16.32 2.03
N ALA A 437 3.42 16.38 1.94
CA ALA A 437 4.17 15.51 1.05
C ALA A 437 4.78 14.36 1.85
N TYR A 438 4.47 13.13 1.48
CA TYR A 438 4.95 11.95 2.18
C TYR A 438 5.15 10.77 1.24
N PHE A 439 5.92 9.80 1.72
CA PHE A 439 6.01 8.47 1.15
C PHE A 439 5.42 7.46 2.13
N LYS A 440 4.81 6.41 1.60
CA LYS A 440 4.40 5.26 2.37
C LYS A 440 4.85 4.00 1.65
N LEU A 441 5.43 3.08 2.38
CA LEU A 441 5.82 1.77 1.91
C LEU A 441 5.13 0.71 2.74
N SER A 442 4.50 -0.24 2.10
CA SER A 442 3.92 -1.42 2.72
C SER A 442 4.52 -2.65 2.06
N GLY A 443 4.85 -3.66 2.86
CA GLY A 443 5.42 -4.91 2.39
C GLY A 443 4.58 -6.11 2.78
N GLN A 444 4.56 -7.12 1.92
CA GLN A 444 3.96 -8.41 2.18
C GLN A 444 4.84 -9.50 1.59
N ILE A 445 5.13 -10.53 2.37
CA ILE A 445 5.90 -11.68 1.93
C ILE A 445 4.98 -12.90 1.86
N THR A 446 4.97 -13.58 0.74
CA THR A 446 4.15 -14.77 0.53
C THR A 446 5.03 -15.89 0.00
N THR A 447 4.91 -17.06 0.61
CA THR A 447 5.65 -18.24 0.21
C THR A 447 4.71 -19.43 0.13
N PRO A 448 4.50 -20.02 -1.06
CA PRO A 448 3.75 -21.26 -1.19
C PRO A 448 4.38 -22.39 -0.36
N LEU A 449 3.56 -23.15 0.33
CA LEU A 449 3.98 -24.37 1.00
C LEU A 449 4.10 -25.48 -0.04
N GLN A 450 5.32 -25.78 -0.37
CA GLN A 450 5.66 -26.87 -1.28
C GLN A 450 6.54 -27.88 -0.56
N VAL A 451 6.39 -29.11 -0.97
CA VAL A 451 7.19 -30.20 -0.41
C VAL A 451 8.56 -30.19 -1.07
N GLY A 452 9.63 -30.05 -0.29
CA GLY A 452 11.00 -30.25 -0.77
C GLY A 452 11.31 -31.74 -0.92
N LYS A 453 12.24 -32.10 -1.81
CA LYS A 453 12.65 -33.49 -2.06
C LYS A 453 13.15 -34.24 -0.83
N ASP A 454 13.65 -33.53 0.18
CA ASP A 454 14.19 -34.08 1.39
C ASP A 454 13.29 -33.80 2.62
N PHE A 455 12.03 -33.46 2.39
CA PHE A 455 11.05 -33.23 3.44
C PHE A 455 10.90 -34.48 4.31
N SER A 456 10.93 -34.32 5.62
CA SER A 456 10.64 -35.38 6.57
C SER A 456 9.98 -34.79 7.82
N ALA A 457 8.87 -35.40 8.21
CA ALA A 457 8.15 -35.03 9.42
C ALA A 457 7.67 -36.30 10.15
N GLN A 458 7.41 -36.19 11.45
CA GLN A 458 6.74 -37.22 12.23
C GLN A 458 5.42 -36.68 12.77
N LYS A 459 4.38 -37.50 12.68
CA LYS A 459 3.05 -37.17 13.22
C LYS A 459 2.48 -38.38 13.96
N GLY A 460 1.98 -38.14 15.14
CA GLY A 460 1.24 -39.13 15.93
C GLY A 460 -0.28 -38.97 15.72
N LEU A 461 -0.95 -40.06 15.54
CA LEU A 461 -2.41 -40.14 15.54
C LEU A 461 -2.84 -41.05 16.70
N THR A 462 -3.51 -40.48 17.70
CA THR A 462 -3.98 -41.23 18.86
C THR A 462 -5.38 -41.75 18.63
N VAL A 463 -5.53 -43.05 18.75
CA VAL A 463 -6.76 -43.82 18.64
C VAL A 463 -7.24 -44.19 20.03
N TYR A 464 -8.46 -43.84 20.39
CA TYR A 464 -9.04 -44.20 21.67
C TYR A 464 -10.00 -45.38 21.49
N PHE A 465 -9.94 -46.31 22.42
CA PHE A 465 -10.81 -47.46 22.44
C PHE A 465 -11.89 -47.24 23.53
N PRO A 466 -13.16 -47.05 23.15
CA PRO A 466 -14.22 -46.90 24.13
C PRO A 466 -14.41 -48.16 25.00
N ARG A 467 -14.60 -48.01 26.29
CA ARG A 467 -14.72 -49.13 27.24
C ARG A 467 -15.96 -49.97 27.03
N ASP A 468 -17.00 -49.42 26.51
CA ASP A 468 -18.34 -49.99 26.31
C ASP A 468 -18.39 -51.06 25.23
N ILE A 469 -17.35 -51.17 24.44
CA ILE A 469 -17.24 -52.19 23.39
C ILE A 469 -16.98 -53.58 23.95
N PHE A 470 -16.52 -53.63 25.19
CA PHE A 470 -16.08 -54.85 25.81
C PHE A 470 -17.09 -55.38 26.85
N GLU A 471 -18.38 -55.24 26.60
CA GLU A 471 -19.45 -55.55 27.57
C GLU A 471 -19.66 -57.02 27.93
N GLU A 472 -18.89 -57.96 27.36
CA GLU A 472 -19.08 -59.40 27.72
C GLU A 472 -18.02 -59.94 28.69
N ASP A 473 -18.41 -60.93 29.44
CA ASP A 473 -17.63 -61.52 30.51
C ASP A 473 -16.40 -62.33 30.08
N ALA A 474 -16.25 -62.64 28.76
CA ALA A 474 -15.09 -63.40 28.30
C ALA A 474 -13.84 -62.52 28.10
N PRO A 475 -12.65 -62.93 28.55
CA PRO A 475 -11.40 -62.20 28.37
C PRO A 475 -10.96 -62.25 26.90
N LEU A 476 -10.44 -61.09 26.41
CA LEU A 476 -9.96 -60.90 25.06
C LEU A 476 -8.44 -60.87 25.04
N TYR A 477 -7.80 -61.76 24.32
CA TYR A 477 -6.34 -61.89 24.27
C TYR A 477 -5.72 -61.47 22.92
N LYS A 478 -6.53 -61.39 21.87
CA LYS A 478 -6.07 -61.07 20.52
C LYS A 478 -7.14 -60.29 19.77
N VAL A 479 -6.71 -59.26 19.05
CA VAL A 479 -7.53 -58.44 18.14
C VAL A 479 -6.76 -58.16 16.87
N ILE A 480 -7.39 -58.33 15.73
CA ILE A 480 -6.83 -57.95 14.42
C ILE A 480 -7.69 -56.82 13.86
N LEU A 481 -7.04 -55.74 13.49
CA LEU A 481 -7.65 -54.60 12.80
C LEU A 481 -7.16 -54.57 11.37
N GLU A 482 -8.07 -54.51 10.45
CA GLU A 482 -7.78 -54.33 9.04
C GLU A 482 -8.47 -53.07 8.54
N GLY A 483 -7.85 -52.35 7.61
CA GLY A 483 -8.45 -51.15 7.04
C GLY A 483 -7.69 -50.64 5.83
N THR A 484 -8.23 -49.61 5.22
CA THR A 484 -7.64 -48.95 4.07
C THR A 484 -7.20 -47.53 4.49
N LEU A 485 -5.90 -47.26 4.44
CA LEU A 485 -5.36 -45.90 4.53
C LEU A 485 -5.36 -45.29 3.13
N SER A 486 -5.90 -44.09 3.02
CA SER A 486 -5.91 -43.34 1.77
C SER A 486 -5.42 -41.90 2.00
N SER A 487 -4.75 -41.32 1.00
CA SER A 487 -4.25 -39.94 1.06
C SER A 487 -4.41 -39.22 -0.28
N THR A 488 -4.69 -37.95 -0.20
CA THR A 488 -4.64 -36.99 -1.31
C THR A 488 -3.47 -36.01 -1.18
N LEU A 489 -2.59 -36.20 -0.18
CA LEU A 489 -1.44 -35.34 0.06
C LEU A 489 -0.23 -35.73 -0.81
N PRO A 490 0.63 -34.78 -1.21
CA PRO A 490 1.72 -35.02 -2.16
C PRO A 490 3.01 -35.53 -1.51
N PHE A 491 2.91 -36.40 -0.51
CA PHE A 491 4.06 -37.02 0.15
C PHE A 491 3.76 -38.46 0.59
N PHE A 492 4.81 -39.21 0.90
CA PHE A 492 4.72 -40.56 1.42
C PHE A 492 4.34 -40.55 2.90
N PHE A 493 3.54 -41.53 3.28
CA PHE A 493 3.28 -41.84 4.70
C PHE A 493 3.78 -43.25 4.99
N GLU A 494 4.64 -43.38 5.97
CA GLU A 494 5.17 -44.65 6.46
C GLU A 494 4.77 -44.82 7.92
N LEU A 495 4.01 -45.85 8.24
CA LEU A 495 3.75 -46.22 9.63
C LEU A 495 5.04 -46.79 10.24
N LYS A 496 5.60 -46.06 11.19
CA LYS A 496 6.89 -46.40 11.81
C LYS A 496 6.74 -47.18 13.08
N ASP A 497 5.75 -46.82 13.88
CA ASP A 497 5.56 -47.42 15.18
C ASP A 497 4.12 -47.30 15.64
N ILE A 498 3.71 -48.16 16.54
CA ILE A 498 2.42 -48.09 17.24
C ILE A 498 2.71 -48.21 18.73
N VAL A 499 2.44 -47.11 19.41
CA VAL A 499 2.60 -47.06 20.87
C VAL A 499 1.27 -47.45 21.51
N VAL A 500 1.29 -48.50 22.31
CA VAL A 500 0.15 -49.02 23.08
C VAL A 500 0.49 -49.09 24.55
N ASN A 501 -0.55 -49.31 25.38
CA ASN A 501 -0.34 -49.43 26.81
C ASN A 501 0.55 -50.61 27.18
N PRO A 502 1.30 -50.50 28.30
CA PRO A 502 2.20 -51.57 28.76
C PRO A 502 1.46 -52.88 28.94
N GLY A 503 2.04 -53.98 28.41
CA GLY A 503 1.48 -55.33 28.50
C GLY A 503 0.69 -55.73 27.25
N ILE A 504 0.59 -54.88 26.25
CA ILE A 504 0.08 -55.19 24.92
C ILE A 504 1.23 -55.32 23.94
N THR A 505 1.26 -56.40 23.18
CA THR A 505 2.16 -56.58 22.06
C THR A 505 1.42 -56.20 20.79
N CYS A 506 1.99 -55.28 20.01
CA CYS A 506 1.44 -54.83 18.75
C CYS A 506 2.36 -55.25 17.62
N THR A 507 1.78 -55.87 16.58
CA THR A 507 2.47 -56.18 15.32
C THR A 507 1.62 -55.66 14.15
N TRP A 508 2.29 -55.15 13.13
CA TRP A 508 1.61 -54.57 11.97
C TRP A 508 2.39 -54.85 10.68
N ASP A 509 1.66 -54.83 9.56
CA ASP A 509 2.25 -54.90 8.25
C ASP A 509 3.05 -53.63 7.95
N LYS A 510 4.08 -53.74 7.11
CA LYS A 510 4.80 -52.56 6.64
C LYS A 510 3.87 -51.73 5.75
N VAL A 511 3.49 -50.57 6.24
CA VAL A 511 2.59 -49.65 5.54
C VAL A 511 3.40 -48.50 4.96
N LEU A 512 3.37 -48.39 3.65
CA LEU A 512 3.91 -47.28 2.88
C LEU A 512 2.86 -46.79 1.91
N LEU A 513 2.26 -45.63 2.18
CA LEU A 513 1.28 -44.98 1.33
C LEU A 513 2.00 -44.03 0.36
N PRO A 514 1.89 -44.23 -0.96
CA PRO A 514 2.55 -43.37 -1.93
C PRO A 514 1.92 -41.96 -2.00
N PRO A 515 2.65 -40.95 -2.53
CA PRO A 515 2.13 -39.61 -2.68
C PRO A 515 1.01 -39.53 -3.73
N SER A 516 0.07 -38.64 -3.53
CA SER A 516 -0.92 -38.28 -4.54
C SER A 516 -0.31 -37.19 -5.45
N LEU A 517 -0.02 -37.53 -6.70
CA LEU A 517 0.69 -36.62 -7.60
C LEU A 517 -0.19 -35.90 -8.64
N ALA A 518 -1.44 -36.32 -8.80
CA ALA A 518 -2.32 -35.82 -9.86
C ALA A 518 -3.79 -35.68 -9.40
N ASN A 519 -4.00 -35.24 -8.17
CA ASN A 519 -5.33 -35.23 -7.53
C ASN A 519 -6.01 -36.60 -7.47
N GLU A 520 -5.23 -37.65 -7.59
CA GLU A 520 -5.68 -39.02 -7.41
C GLU A 520 -5.54 -39.41 -5.94
N THR A 521 -6.46 -40.20 -5.43
CA THR A 521 -6.36 -40.78 -4.11
C THR A 521 -5.42 -41.97 -4.13
N SER A 522 -4.31 -41.92 -3.39
CA SER A 522 -3.51 -43.10 -3.16
C SER A 522 -4.08 -43.89 -1.99
N SER A 523 -4.02 -45.19 -2.03
CA SER A 523 -4.53 -46.05 -0.97
C SER A 523 -3.67 -47.27 -0.73
N VAL A 524 -3.65 -47.77 0.52
CA VAL A 524 -2.97 -48.99 0.91
C VAL A 524 -3.78 -49.70 1.98
N HIS A 525 -3.91 -51.00 1.88
CA HIS A 525 -4.49 -51.81 2.93
C HIS A 525 -3.47 -52.07 4.04
N PHE A 526 -3.91 -52.06 5.29
CA PHE A 526 -3.06 -52.36 6.44
C PHE A 526 -3.72 -53.34 7.41
N THR A 527 -2.91 -54.09 8.09
CA THR A 527 -3.32 -54.99 9.15
C THR A 527 -2.51 -54.72 10.39
N MET A 528 -3.19 -54.66 11.54
CA MET A 528 -2.58 -54.49 12.87
C MET A 528 -3.12 -55.57 13.79
N GLN A 529 -2.23 -56.22 14.52
CA GLN A 529 -2.60 -57.25 15.47
C GLN A 529 -2.14 -56.86 16.89
N LEU A 530 -3.08 -56.88 17.79
CA LEU A 530 -2.87 -56.60 19.21
C LEU A 530 -3.03 -57.88 20.00
N GLU A 531 -2.04 -58.24 20.83
CA GLU A 531 -2.07 -59.42 21.70
C GLU A 531 -1.63 -59.06 23.12
N SER A 532 -2.20 -59.77 24.12
CA SER A 532 -1.81 -59.66 25.52
C SER A 532 -2.01 -60.98 26.26
N GLU A 533 -1.16 -61.26 27.24
CA GLU A 533 -1.36 -62.36 28.17
C GLU A 533 -2.49 -62.06 29.17
N LYS A 534 -2.85 -60.82 29.31
CA LYS A 534 -3.97 -60.32 30.15
C LYS A 534 -5.14 -59.92 29.28
N ASP A 535 -6.28 -59.76 29.89
CA ASP A 535 -7.45 -59.29 29.18
C ASP A 535 -7.25 -57.90 28.57
N LEU A 536 -7.24 -57.84 27.23
CA LEU A 536 -7.04 -56.62 26.43
C LEU A 536 -8.09 -55.54 26.76
N LYS A 537 -9.30 -55.93 27.18
CA LYS A 537 -10.33 -54.98 27.58
C LYS A 537 -9.94 -54.07 28.72
N SER A 538 -9.10 -54.61 29.66
CA SER A 538 -8.64 -53.86 30.82
C SER A 538 -7.40 -53.02 30.51
N LEU A 539 -6.67 -53.33 29.43
CA LEU A 539 -5.39 -52.71 29.08
C LEU A 539 -5.51 -51.73 27.93
N LEU A 540 -6.40 -51.98 26.97
CA LEU A 540 -6.52 -51.21 25.74
C LEU A 540 -7.43 -50.00 25.94
N SER A 541 -6.85 -48.84 26.20
CA SER A 541 -7.56 -47.56 26.29
C SER A 541 -7.25 -46.66 25.10
N GLU A 542 -6.02 -46.72 24.59
CA GLU A 542 -5.55 -45.89 23.49
C GLU A 542 -4.40 -46.58 22.75
N ALA A 543 -4.19 -46.20 21.51
CA ALA A 543 -3.01 -46.52 20.72
C ALA A 543 -2.60 -45.30 19.90
N THR A 544 -1.31 -45.00 19.89
CA THR A 544 -0.79 -43.90 19.07
C THR A 544 -0.05 -44.46 17.86
N LEU A 545 -0.57 -44.21 16.69
CA LEU A 545 0.04 -44.54 15.41
C LEU A 545 1.06 -43.46 15.05
N LEU A 546 2.33 -43.82 14.97
CA LEU A 546 3.41 -42.88 14.63
C LEU A 546 3.75 -43.00 13.14
N PHE A 547 3.42 -41.96 12.39
CA PHE A 547 3.70 -41.86 10.97
C PHE A 547 4.95 -41.00 10.72
N ARG A 548 5.80 -41.47 9.81
CA ARG A 548 6.77 -40.64 9.13
C ARG A 548 6.19 -40.17 7.82
N LEU A 549 6.14 -38.85 7.64
CA LEU A 549 5.84 -38.18 6.39
C LEU A 549 7.16 -37.86 5.71
N PHE A 550 7.33 -38.17 4.44
CA PHE A 550 8.54 -37.83 3.71
C PHE A 550 8.27 -37.62 2.22
N ALA A 551 9.17 -36.92 1.56
CA ALA A 551 9.13 -36.67 0.14
C ALA A 551 10.44 -37.08 -0.53
N ASP A 552 10.34 -37.40 -1.81
CA ASP A 552 11.46 -37.62 -2.71
C ASP A 552 11.38 -36.62 -3.89
N GLU A 553 12.20 -36.85 -4.92
CA GLU A 553 12.22 -35.99 -6.10
C GLU A 553 10.89 -35.95 -6.86
N SER A 554 10.04 -36.98 -6.76
CA SER A 554 8.71 -37.01 -7.41
C SER A 554 7.70 -36.07 -6.75
N CYS A 555 7.91 -35.78 -5.48
CA CYS A 555 7.07 -34.90 -4.67
C CYS A 555 7.51 -33.44 -4.74
N ALA A 556 8.75 -33.18 -5.13
CA ALA A 556 9.34 -31.85 -5.10
C ALA A 556 8.55 -30.83 -5.92
N GLY A 557 8.30 -29.66 -5.33
CA GLY A 557 7.58 -28.57 -5.96
C GLY A 557 6.05 -28.76 -6.05
N LYS A 558 5.50 -29.81 -5.44
CA LYS A 558 4.03 -29.98 -5.39
C LYS A 558 3.44 -29.13 -4.29
N PRO A 559 2.36 -28.39 -4.58
CA PRO A 559 1.66 -27.60 -3.58
C PRO A 559 0.95 -28.51 -2.56
N ILE A 560 0.78 -28.00 -1.36
CA ILE A 560 -0.03 -28.63 -0.31
C ILE A 560 -1.40 -27.96 -0.31
N ASN A 561 -2.42 -28.68 -0.73
CA ASN A 561 -3.78 -28.13 -0.79
C ASN A 561 -4.51 -28.32 0.55
N GLU A 562 -5.31 -27.33 0.97
CA GLU A 562 -6.06 -27.38 2.24
C GLU A 562 -7.07 -28.55 2.31
N SER A 563 -7.59 -28.97 1.16
CA SER A 563 -8.47 -30.13 1.06
C SER A 563 -7.71 -31.48 1.10
N GLY A 564 -6.38 -31.43 1.09
CA GLY A 564 -5.54 -32.62 1.20
C GLY A 564 -5.72 -33.30 2.55
N CYS A 565 -5.86 -34.61 2.55
CA CYS A 565 -6.11 -35.37 3.76
C CYS A 565 -5.50 -36.77 3.72
N ILE A 566 -5.33 -37.33 4.91
CA ILE A 566 -5.15 -38.77 5.13
C ILE A 566 -6.41 -39.29 5.81
N SER A 567 -6.96 -40.39 5.36
CA SER A 567 -8.14 -40.99 5.94
C SER A 567 -7.98 -42.49 6.13
N LEU A 568 -8.57 -42.99 7.20
CA LEU A 568 -8.71 -44.43 7.48
C LEU A 568 -10.14 -44.81 7.16
N LYS A 569 -10.35 -45.79 6.28
CA LYS A 569 -11.65 -46.24 5.81
C LYS A 569 -11.73 -47.75 5.86
N GLU A 570 -12.96 -48.23 5.82
CA GLU A 570 -13.26 -49.67 5.72
C GLU A 570 -12.60 -50.50 6.83
N VAL A 571 -12.66 -49.96 8.08
CA VAL A 571 -12.05 -50.66 9.21
C VAL A 571 -12.92 -51.86 9.61
N VAL A 572 -12.29 -53.00 9.73
CA VAL A 572 -12.92 -54.23 10.22
C VAL A 572 -12.11 -54.78 11.39
N VAL A 573 -12.82 -55.26 12.38
CA VAL A 573 -12.25 -55.92 13.55
C VAL A 573 -12.49 -57.43 13.44
N LYS A 574 -11.42 -58.18 13.63
CA LYS A 574 -11.46 -59.63 13.68
C LYS A 574 -10.93 -60.09 15.03
N TYR A 575 -11.61 -60.98 15.69
CA TYR A 575 -11.24 -61.54 16.99
C TYR A 575 -11.64 -63.00 17.13
#